data_d66ebaf4d83a250398bae350bc795d5d
#
_entry.id   d66ebaf4d83a250398bae350bc795d5d
#
_cell.length_a   1.000
_cell.length_b   1.000
_cell.length_c   1.000
_cell.angle_alpha   90.00
_cell.angle_beta   90.00
_cell.angle_gamma   90.00
#
_symmetry.space_group_name_H-M   'P 1'
#
loop_
_entity.id
_entity.type
_entity.pdbx_description
1 polymer ?
#
loop_
_entity_poly.entity_id
_entity_poly.type
_entity_poly.pdbx_seq_one_letter_code
_entity_poly.pdbx_strand_id
1 'polypeptide(L)'
;MPQYNDSVRSSDKQNWSASRISTYRQCPLKYYYTYVKKWRCSKAPDTTAADKGTCFHETVEHFKTGMEHAKLYEILESKIKEYNVDTTKYDEKAALERFFLFWNEFVAKSELTGFKTLQEGWASGDLGGEHFIGALDLCLDRGDRIKIFDYKSGKTPSISKYKDQLLLYSYLKGQERGWDFQQISDNVKLYLFFPMSEQKTAVTDEDKMLASVKEIKYDATVLQDCINNYLETIQEIKAHDWENEDLDALGCPDFACCWCEHKGGNPNAEGYKGCKASRDLGNVQERYVTYHLKESK
;
A
#
# COMPACT_ATOMS: atom_id res chain seq x y z
N MET A 1 3.18 15.03 3.78
CA MET A 1 2.05 14.54 2.93
C MET A 1 1.99 15.37 1.67
N PRO A 2 2.04 14.79 0.47
CA PRO A 2 1.83 15.56 -0.74
C PRO A 2 0.48 16.30 -0.61
N GLN A 3 0.48 17.60 -0.81
CA GLN A 3 -0.76 18.38 -0.82
C GLN A 3 -1.59 17.89 -1.99
N TYR A 4 -2.62 17.11 -1.67
CA TYR A 4 -3.64 16.72 -2.63
C TYR A 4 -4.28 18.01 -3.16
N ASN A 5 -4.09 18.27 -4.44
CA ASN A 5 -4.67 19.45 -5.07
C ASN A 5 -6.20 19.27 -5.03
N ASP A 6 -6.92 20.13 -4.29
CA ASP A 6 -8.38 20.08 -4.15
C ASP A 6 -9.13 20.16 -5.49
N SER A 7 -8.47 20.57 -6.57
CA SER A 7 -9.03 20.54 -7.93
C SER A 7 -9.30 19.13 -8.46
N VAL A 8 -8.72 18.07 -7.85
CA VAL A 8 -9.00 16.65 -8.17
C VAL A 8 -10.24 16.14 -7.42
N ARG A 9 -10.74 16.87 -6.43
CA ARG A 9 -12.04 16.63 -5.83
C ARG A 9 -13.13 17.22 -6.76
N SER A 10 -13.38 16.56 -7.89
CA SER A 10 -14.62 16.84 -8.60
C SER A 10 -15.77 16.45 -7.68
N SER A 11 -16.57 17.45 -7.31
CA SER A 11 -17.80 17.32 -6.54
C SER A 11 -18.58 16.08 -6.98
N ASP A 12 -19.02 15.27 -6.02
CA ASP A 12 -20.03 14.21 -6.10
C ASP A 12 -19.63 12.84 -6.70
N LYS A 13 -18.50 12.67 -7.38
CA LYS A 13 -18.05 11.33 -7.79
C LYS A 13 -17.21 10.68 -6.69
N GLN A 14 -17.64 9.50 -6.29
CA GLN A 14 -16.90 8.66 -5.37
C GLN A 14 -15.59 8.21 -6.00
N ASN A 15 -14.43 8.65 -5.46
CA ASN A 15 -13.13 8.17 -5.93
C ASN A 15 -12.86 6.76 -5.42
N TRP A 16 -12.45 5.88 -6.32
CA TRP A 16 -12.02 4.53 -6.01
C TRP A 16 -10.50 4.45 -5.85
N SER A 17 -10.02 3.50 -5.07
CA SER A 17 -8.60 3.20 -4.91
C SER A 17 -8.39 1.71 -4.66
N ALA A 18 -7.17 1.23 -4.92
CA ALA A 18 -6.81 -0.15 -4.64
C ALA A 18 -7.07 -0.52 -3.17
N SER A 19 -6.72 0.36 -2.23
CA SER A 19 -6.93 0.15 -0.80
C SER A 19 -8.41 0.08 -0.43
N ARG A 20 -9.27 0.89 -1.06
CA ARG A 20 -10.70 0.89 -0.83
C ARG A 20 -11.34 -0.44 -1.27
N ILE A 21 -11.00 -0.90 -2.48
CA ILE A 21 -11.45 -2.19 -3.00
C ILE A 21 -10.93 -3.35 -2.17
N SER A 22 -9.63 -3.32 -1.82
CA SER A 22 -9.03 -4.34 -0.96
C SER A 22 -9.70 -4.43 0.41
N THR A 23 -10.13 -3.30 0.99
CA THR A 23 -10.87 -3.29 2.26
C THR A 23 -12.20 -4.04 2.14
N TYR A 24 -12.95 -3.83 1.05
CA TYR A 24 -14.19 -4.55 0.80
C TYR A 24 -13.95 -6.05 0.63
N ARG A 25 -12.99 -6.44 -0.22
CA ARG A 25 -12.63 -7.84 -0.45
C ARG A 25 -12.18 -8.56 0.82
N GLN A 26 -11.49 -7.83 1.71
CA GLN A 26 -11.10 -8.37 3.00
C GLN A 26 -12.30 -8.55 3.93
N CYS A 27 -13.17 -7.56 4.04
CA CYS A 27 -14.33 -7.59 4.91
C CYS A 27 -15.34 -6.50 4.51
N PRO A 28 -16.50 -6.86 3.92
CA PRO A 28 -17.56 -5.91 3.58
C PRO A 28 -18.02 -5.07 4.77
N LEU A 29 -18.10 -5.65 5.98
CA LEU A 29 -18.46 -4.92 7.18
C LEU A 29 -17.43 -3.85 7.56
N LYS A 30 -16.11 -4.15 7.42
CA LYS A 30 -15.04 -3.15 7.60
C LYS A 30 -15.18 -2.03 6.58
N TYR A 31 -15.48 -2.36 5.32
CA TYR A 31 -15.73 -1.39 4.27
C TYR A 31 -16.90 -0.47 4.64
N TYR A 32 -18.02 -1.03 5.08
CA TYR A 32 -19.20 -0.29 5.51
C TYR A 32 -18.84 0.75 6.59
N TYR A 33 -18.18 0.33 7.66
CA TYR A 33 -17.81 1.26 8.73
C TYR A 33 -16.82 2.32 8.27
N THR A 34 -15.83 1.94 7.48
CA THR A 34 -14.76 2.84 7.06
C THR A 34 -15.22 3.85 6.00
N TYR A 35 -15.95 3.40 4.97
CA TYR A 35 -16.23 4.19 3.78
C TYR A 35 -17.68 4.64 3.63
N VAL A 36 -18.66 3.87 4.15
CA VAL A 36 -20.08 4.25 4.10
C VAL A 36 -20.43 5.09 5.31
N LYS A 37 -20.21 4.59 6.52
CA LYS A 37 -20.48 5.34 7.76
C LYS A 37 -19.37 6.33 8.13
N LYS A 38 -18.16 6.17 7.56
CA LYS A 38 -16.98 7.02 7.83
C LYS A 38 -16.61 7.07 9.33
N TRP A 39 -16.87 6.00 10.04
CA TRP A 39 -16.53 5.88 11.45
C TRP A 39 -15.02 5.73 11.62
N ARG A 40 -14.49 6.48 12.58
CA ARG A 40 -13.08 6.40 13.00
C ARG A 40 -13.03 5.81 14.40
N CYS A 41 -12.17 4.83 14.61
CA CYS A 41 -11.91 4.32 15.96
C CYS A 41 -11.14 5.38 16.76
N SER A 42 -11.57 5.64 18.01
CA SER A 42 -10.89 6.60 18.89
C SER A 42 -9.61 6.03 19.51
N LYS A 43 -9.47 4.70 19.54
CA LYS A 43 -8.24 4.02 19.94
C LYS A 43 -7.54 3.55 18.65
N ALA A 44 -6.42 4.20 18.34
CA ALA A 44 -5.55 3.66 17.31
C ALA A 44 -5.20 2.21 17.70
N PRO A 45 -5.32 1.24 16.77
CA PRO A 45 -4.71 -0.07 16.98
C PRO A 45 -3.22 0.10 17.24
N ASP A 46 -2.55 -0.93 17.75
CA ASP A 46 -1.09 -0.91 17.80
C ASP A 46 -0.54 -0.66 16.40
N THR A 47 -0.09 0.58 16.16
CA THR A 47 0.30 1.08 14.84
C THR A 47 1.78 0.89 14.55
N THR A 48 2.54 0.30 15.48
CA THR A 48 4.01 0.17 15.41
C THR A 48 4.53 -0.30 14.04
N ALA A 49 3.82 -1.25 13.39
CA ALA A 49 4.22 -1.72 12.04
C ALA A 49 3.85 -0.71 10.94
N ALA A 50 2.74 0.03 11.09
CA ALA A 50 2.32 1.07 10.16
C ALA A 50 3.18 2.32 10.34
N ASP A 51 3.45 2.74 11.59
CA ASP A 51 4.26 3.90 11.93
C ASP A 51 5.68 3.76 11.38
N LYS A 52 6.26 2.55 11.48
CA LYS A 52 7.54 2.23 10.85
C LYS A 52 7.52 2.43 9.33
N GLY A 53 6.45 1.96 8.68
CA GLY A 53 6.26 2.14 7.24
C GLY A 53 6.18 3.62 6.87
N THR A 54 5.34 4.38 7.58
CA THR A 54 5.17 5.82 7.40
C THR A 54 6.48 6.57 7.64
N CYS A 55 7.20 6.24 8.71
CA CYS A 55 8.52 6.81 9.03
C CYS A 55 9.49 6.65 7.85
N PHE A 56 9.59 5.44 7.26
CA PHE A 56 10.45 5.19 6.12
C PHE A 56 10.01 5.99 4.89
N HIS A 57 8.72 5.92 4.51
CA HIS A 57 8.19 6.63 3.34
C HIS A 57 8.44 8.14 3.45
N GLU A 58 8.05 8.77 4.56
CA GLU A 58 8.26 10.20 4.77
C GLU A 58 9.74 10.60 4.85
N THR A 59 10.64 9.66 5.18
CA THR A 59 12.08 9.92 5.11
C THR A 59 12.55 9.99 3.66
N VAL A 60 12.18 9.01 2.84
CA VAL A 60 12.76 8.87 1.49
C VAL A 60 12.08 9.73 0.44
N GLU A 61 10.84 10.20 0.67
CA GLU A 61 10.09 11.06 -0.27
C GLU A 61 10.81 12.38 -0.60
N HIS A 62 11.73 12.80 0.26
CA HIS A 62 12.50 14.04 0.06
C HIS A 62 13.82 13.83 -0.68
N PHE A 63 14.23 12.57 -0.94
CA PHE A 63 15.52 12.28 -1.55
C PHE A 63 15.53 12.63 -3.04
N LYS A 64 16.64 13.19 -3.49
CA LYS A 64 16.89 13.52 -4.91
C LYS A 64 18.30 13.11 -5.27
N THR A 65 18.51 12.74 -6.52
CA THR A 65 19.85 12.47 -7.06
C THR A 65 20.79 13.64 -6.77
N GLY A 66 21.93 13.35 -6.15
CA GLY A 66 22.92 14.36 -5.73
C GLY A 66 22.68 14.97 -4.34
N MET A 67 21.61 14.59 -3.63
CA MET A 67 21.44 14.98 -2.23
C MET A 67 22.46 14.29 -1.32
N GLU A 68 23.01 15.02 -0.35
CA GLU A 68 23.88 14.46 0.66
C GLU A 68 23.13 13.47 1.56
N HIS A 69 23.65 12.27 1.72
CA HIS A 69 23.04 11.22 2.55
C HIS A 69 22.85 11.67 4.00
N ALA A 70 23.75 12.50 4.55
CA ALA A 70 23.66 13.01 5.91
C ALA A 70 22.30 13.69 6.21
N LYS A 71 21.76 14.44 5.23
CA LYS A 71 20.45 15.08 5.39
C LYS A 71 19.30 14.10 5.56
N LEU A 72 19.38 12.96 4.85
CA LEU A 72 18.35 11.93 4.98
C LEU A 72 18.42 11.20 6.33
N TYR A 73 19.63 11.04 6.89
CA TYR A 73 19.78 10.51 8.25
C TYR A 73 19.19 11.45 9.30
N GLU A 74 19.35 12.77 9.15
CA GLU A 74 18.75 13.75 10.06
C GLU A 74 17.21 13.68 10.00
N ILE A 75 16.63 13.56 8.79
CA ILE A 75 15.19 13.38 8.60
C ILE A 75 14.75 12.07 9.24
N LEU A 76 15.44 10.95 8.98
CA LEU A 76 15.12 9.65 9.57
C LEU A 76 15.10 9.71 11.10
N GLU A 77 16.12 10.30 11.73
CA GLU A 77 16.18 10.42 13.19
C GLU A 77 15.05 11.28 13.76
N SER A 78 14.63 12.33 13.03
CA SER A 78 13.46 13.13 13.39
C SER A 78 12.18 12.31 13.31
N LYS A 79 12.00 11.54 12.22
CA LYS A 79 10.80 10.71 12.01
C LYS A 79 10.72 9.53 12.97
N ILE A 80 11.83 8.90 13.31
CA ILE A 80 11.89 7.85 14.35
C ILE A 80 11.36 8.40 15.69
N LYS A 81 11.73 9.62 16.06
CA LYS A 81 11.24 10.27 17.29
C LYS A 81 9.75 10.63 17.18
N GLU A 82 9.34 11.20 16.06
CA GLU A 82 7.96 11.60 15.80
C GLU A 82 6.98 10.43 15.90
N TYR A 83 7.32 9.30 15.27
CA TYR A 83 6.51 8.09 15.25
C TYR A 83 6.80 7.11 16.38
N ASN A 84 7.72 7.45 17.29
CA ASN A 84 8.15 6.59 18.39
C ASN A 84 8.50 5.15 17.95
N VAL A 85 9.27 5.04 16.85
CA VAL A 85 9.62 3.75 16.25
C VAL A 85 10.60 2.99 17.16
N ASP A 86 10.29 1.73 17.45
CA ASP A 86 11.15 0.85 18.23
C ASP A 86 12.33 0.34 17.36
N THR A 87 13.45 1.04 17.40
CA THR A 87 14.67 0.71 16.64
C THR A 87 15.37 -0.57 17.09
N THR A 88 14.95 -1.17 18.23
CA THR A 88 15.47 -2.48 18.64
C THR A 88 14.87 -3.63 17.83
N LYS A 89 13.68 -3.42 17.27
CA LYS A 89 12.97 -4.41 16.44
C LYS A 89 13.18 -4.20 14.95
N TYR A 90 13.59 -3.00 14.54
CA TYR A 90 13.70 -2.60 13.14
C TYR A 90 14.98 -1.82 12.92
N ASP A 91 15.70 -2.15 11.85
CA ASP A 91 16.93 -1.47 11.46
C ASP A 91 16.64 -0.50 10.31
N GLU A 92 16.09 0.66 10.67
CA GLU A 92 15.76 1.73 9.72
C GLU A 92 17.01 2.30 9.04
N LYS A 93 18.16 2.30 9.72
CA LYS A 93 19.42 2.75 9.12
C LYS A 93 19.88 1.79 8.02
N ALA A 94 19.84 0.49 8.25
CA ALA A 94 20.14 -0.49 7.21
C ALA A 94 19.13 -0.44 6.05
N ALA A 95 17.86 -0.13 6.32
CA ALA A 95 16.87 0.08 5.28
C ALA A 95 17.19 1.31 4.42
N LEU A 96 17.67 2.39 5.04
CA LEU A 96 18.08 3.60 4.33
C LEU A 96 19.35 3.38 3.49
N GLU A 97 20.34 2.61 3.99
CA GLU A 97 21.51 2.21 3.19
C GLU A 97 21.11 1.43 1.94
N ARG A 98 20.18 0.46 2.08
CA ARG A 98 19.64 -0.26 0.91
C ARG A 98 18.90 0.66 -0.04
N PHE A 99 18.21 1.68 0.48
CA PHE A 99 17.56 2.68 -0.36
C PHE A 99 18.57 3.49 -1.19
N PHE A 100 19.70 3.89 -0.65
CA PHE A 100 20.75 4.58 -1.42
C PHE A 100 21.29 3.70 -2.55
N LEU A 101 21.56 2.41 -2.27
CA LEU A 101 21.97 1.46 -3.31
C LEU A 101 20.88 1.28 -4.37
N PHE A 102 19.62 1.13 -3.93
CA PHE A 102 18.47 1.05 -4.82
C PHE A 102 18.36 2.30 -5.70
N TRP A 103 18.46 3.49 -5.11
CA TRP A 103 18.37 4.74 -5.84
C TRP A 103 19.44 4.85 -6.93
N ASN A 104 20.69 4.56 -6.60
CA ASN A 104 21.78 4.58 -7.55
C ASN A 104 21.56 3.57 -8.70
N GLU A 105 21.11 2.36 -8.40
CA GLU A 105 20.95 1.29 -9.40
C GLU A 105 19.73 1.51 -10.29
N PHE A 106 18.59 1.86 -9.73
CA PHE A 106 17.34 1.91 -10.46
C PHE A 106 16.95 3.33 -10.90
N VAL A 107 17.21 4.35 -10.09
CA VAL A 107 16.76 5.72 -10.37
C VAL A 107 17.83 6.50 -11.11
N ALA A 108 19.00 6.71 -10.51
CA ALA A 108 20.05 7.54 -11.11
C ALA A 108 20.48 7.00 -12.49
N LYS A 109 20.67 5.69 -12.62
CA LYS A 109 20.96 5.07 -13.94
C LYS A 109 19.83 5.25 -14.95
N SER A 110 18.55 5.28 -14.51
CA SER A 110 17.43 5.52 -15.40
C SER A 110 17.38 6.99 -15.82
N GLU A 111 17.66 7.94 -14.92
CA GLU A 111 17.74 9.36 -15.25
C GLU A 111 18.79 9.64 -16.33
N LEU A 112 19.96 8.97 -16.28
CA LEU A 112 20.98 9.05 -17.31
C LEU A 112 20.49 8.56 -18.69
N THR A 113 19.45 7.75 -18.75
CA THR A 113 18.82 7.26 -19.98
C THR A 113 17.53 8.00 -20.35
N GLY A 114 17.29 9.16 -19.76
CA GLY A 114 16.22 10.07 -20.11
C GLY A 114 14.89 9.86 -19.37
N PHE A 115 14.86 9.00 -18.32
CA PHE A 115 13.68 8.92 -17.46
C PHE A 115 13.60 10.16 -16.55
N LYS A 116 12.39 10.65 -16.37
CA LYS A 116 12.05 11.68 -15.37
C LYS A 116 11.54 11.01 -14.12
N THR A 117 12.03 11.44 -12.97
CA THR A 117 11.64 10.91 -11.65
C THR A 117 10.47 11.69 -11.09
N LEU A 118 9.44 10.97 -10.67
CA LEU A 118 8.29 11.47 -9.93
C LEU A 118 8.18 10.65 -8.63
N GLN A 119 8.44 11.29 -7.50
CA GLN A 119 8.23 10.73 -6.17
C GLN A 119 6.90 11.23 -5.61
N GLU A 120 6.23 10.39 -4.80
CA GLU A 120 4.95 10.70 -4.17
C GLU A 120 3.94 11.32 -5.16
N GLY A 121 3.90 10.71 -6.36
CA GLY A 121 3.03 11.15 -7.43
C GLY A 121 1.62 10.55 -7.33
N TRP A 122 0.76 11.01 -8.23
CA TRP A 122 -0.59 10.47 -8.36
C TRP A 122 -0.79 9.85 -9.73
N ALA A 123 -1.50 8.72 -9.77
CA ALA A 123 -2.12 8.19 -10.96
C ALA A 123 -3.63 8.35 -10.80
N SER A 124 -4.31 8.82 -11.85
CA SER A 124 -5.76 8.93 -11.85
C SER A 124 -6.32 8.67 -13.23
N GLY A 125 -7.55 8.18 -13.29
CA GLY A 125 -8.22 7.92 -14.56
C GLY A 125 -9.58 7.27 -14.37
N ASP A 126 -10.33 7.19 -15.45
CA ASP A 126 -11.64 6.57 -15.47
C ASP A 126 -11.55 5.13 -15.96
N LEU A 127 -12.25 4.25 -15.26
CA LEU A 127 -12.34 2.84 -15.55
C LEU A 127 -13.81 2.43 -15.54
N GLY A 128 -14.36 2.08 -16.69
CA GLY A 128 -15.78 1.69 -16.79
C GLY A 128 -16.78 2.74 -16.27
N GLY A 129 -16.43 4.02 -16.36
CA GLY A 129 -17.24 5.13 -15.84
C GLY A 129 -16.99 5.48 -14.37
N GLU A 130 -16.10 4.73 -13.69
CA GLU A 130 -15.70 4.93 -12.31
C GLU A 130 -14.35 5.63 -12.22
N HIS A 131 -14.22 6.67 -11.39
CA HIS A 131 -12.98 7.41 -11.24
C HIS A 131 -12.06 6.77 -10.20
N PHE A 132 -10.84 6.45 -10.61
CA PHE A 132 -9.80 5.87 -9.76
C PHE A 132 -8.67 6.84 -9.48
N ILE A 133 -8.13 6.74 -8.27
CA ILE A 133 -6.92 7.46 -7.84
C ILE A 133 -5.97 6.49 -7.14
N GLY A 134 -4.67 6.74 -7.28
CA GLY A 134 -3.63 5.99 -6.58
C GLY A 134 -2.41 6.85 -6.30
N ALA A 135 -1.86 6.73 -5.11
CA ALA A 135 -0.58 7.32 -4.75
C ALA A 135 0.55 6.40 -5.22
N LEU A 136 1.55 6.97 -5.85
CA LEU A 136 2.74 6.28 -6.35
C LEU A 136 3.93 6.71 -5.50
N ASP A 137 4.62 5.77 -4.88
CA ASP A 137 5.83 6.08 -4.12
C ASP A 137 6.93 6.60 -5.06
N LEU A 138 7.13 5.92 -6.20
CA LEU A 138 8.10 6.33 -7.21
C LEU A 138 7.64 5.91 -8.61
N CYS A 139 7.66 6.85 -9.54
CA CYS A 139 7.45 6.61 -10.96
C CYS A 139 8.60 7.19 -11.77
N LEU A 140 9.18 6.41 -12.65
CA LEU A 140 10.17 6.83 -13.63
C LEU A 140 9.51 6.79 -15.01
N ASP A 141 9.43 7.95 -15.66
CA ASP A 141 8.70 8.13 -16.93
C ASP A 141 9.61 8.73 -18.00
N ARG A 142 9.74 8.03 -19.12
CA ARG A 142 10.49 8.49 -20.30
C ARG A 142 9.57 8.89 -21.46
N GLY A 143 8.27 8.76 -21.29
CA GLY A 143 7.29 8.99 -22.36
C GLY A 143 6.91 7.72 -23.11
N ASP A 144 7.87 6.96 -23.58
CA ASP A 144 7.69 5.66 -24.27
C ASP A 144 7.75 4.47 -23.32
N ARG A 145 8.27 4.63 -22.13
CA ARG A 145 8.40 3.60 -21.08
C ARG A 145 8.22 4.17 -19.71
N ILE A 146 7.61 3.37 -18.83
CA ILE A 146 7.34 3.73 -17.44
C ILE A 146 7.87 2.61 -16.53
N LYS A 147 8.44 2.98 -15.38
CA LYS A 147 8.75 2.06 -14.29
C LYS A 147 8.06 2.58 -13.02
N ILE A 148 7.27 1.72 -12.38
CA ILE A 148 6.59 2.06 -11.12
C ILE A 148 7.20 1.21 -10.01
N PHE A 149 7.60 1.87 -8.94
CA PHE A 149 8.11 1.23 -7.73
C PHE A 149 7.20 1.59 -6.56
N ASP A 150 6.91 0.59 -5.75
CA ASP A 150 6.12 0.74 -4.54
C ASP A 150 6.92 0.17 -3.37
N TYR A 151 7.08 0.96 -2.30
CA TYR A 151 7.91 0.63 -1.16
C TYR A 151 7.10 -0.10 -0.10
N LYS A 152 7.62 -1.20 0.41
CA LYS A 152 6.92 -2.03 1.40
C LYS A 152 7.81 -2.31 2.61
N SER A 153 7.38 -1.85 3.77
CA SER A 153 8.08 -2.01 5.05
C SER A 153 8.03 -3.43 5.64
N GLY A 154 7.42 -4.39 4.93
CA GLY A 154 7.35 -5.79 5.39
C GLY A 154 8.70 -6.50 5.37
N LYS A 155 8.98 -7.32 6.40
CA LYS A 155 10.21 -8.13 6.46
C LYS A 155 10.22 -9.28 5.45
N THR A 156 9.06 -9.83 5.13
CA THR A 156 8.91 -10.92 4.16
C THR A 156 8.27 -10.41 2.88
N PRO A 157 8.97 -10.47 1.74
CA PRO A 157 8.42 -10.07 0.47
C PRO A 157 7.21 -10.94 0.06
N SER A 158 6.08 -10.29 -0.22
CA SER A 158 4.87 -10.95 -0.73
C SER A 158 4.37 -10.22 -1.96
N ILE A 159 4.68 -10.76 -3.16
CA ILE A 159 4.28 -10.15 -4.43
C ILE A 159 2.76 -10.21 -4.60
N SER A 160 2.13 -11.35 -4.32
CA SER A 160 0.69 -11.57 -4.55
C SER A 160 -0.19 -10.56 -3.83
N LYS A 161 0.22 -10.14 -2.64
CA LYS A 161 -0.54 -9.18 -1.82
C LYS A 161 -0.67 -7.79 -2.47
N TYR A 162 0.33 -7.39 -3.26
CA TYR A 162 0.44 -6.03 -3.78
C TYR A 162 0.32 -5.95 -5.31
N LYS A 163 0.24 -7.12 -5.98
CA LYS A 163 0.21 -7.22 -7.44
C LYS A 163 -0.92 -6.40 -8.06
N ASP A 164 -2.14 -6.58 -7.57
CA ASP A 164 -3.34 -5.92 -8.11
C ASP A 164 -3.24 -4.39 -8.00
N GLN A 165 -2.68 -3.89 -6.90
CA GLN A 165 -2.46 -2.45 -6.71
C GLN A 165 -1.54 -1.87 -7.80
N LEU A 166 -0.41 -2.54 -8.08
CA LEU A 166 0.52 -2.06 -9.09
C LEU A 166 -0.03 -2.23 -10.51
N LEU A 167 -0.80 -3.28 -10.78
CA LEU A 167 -1.50 -3.46 -12.06
C LEU A 167 -2.51 -2.33 -12.29
N LEU A 168 -3.28 -1.94 -11.28
CA LEU A 168 -4.14 -0.77 -11.38
C LEU A 168 -3.34 0.51 -11.69
N TYR A 169 -2.21 0.71 -11.01
CA TYR A 169 -1.36 1.88 -11.26
C TYR A 169 -0.77 1.88 -12.67
N SER A 170 -0.35 0.72 -13.19
CA SER A 170 0.12 0.61 -14.58
C SER A 170 -0.98 0.97 -15.57
N TYR A 171 -2.21 0.52 -15.34
CA TYR A 171 -3.34 0.87 -16.17
C TYR A 171 -3.61 2.37 -16.17
N LEU A 172 -3.71 2.99 -14.98
CA LEU A 172 -3.97 4.43 -14.87
C LEU A 172 -2.88 5.26 -15.57
N LYS A 173 -1.60 4.90 -15.38
CA LYS A 173 -0.49 5.59 -16.05
C LYS A 173 -0.45 5.35 -17.56
N GLY A 174 -0.83 4.17 -18.02
CA GLY A 174 -0.97 3.87 -19.44
C GLY A 174 -2.12 4.63 -20.09
N GLN A 175 -3.25 4.77 -19.39
CA GLN A 175 -4.40 5.58 -19.86
C GLN A 175 -4.03 7.06 -20.08
N GLU A 176 -3.15 7.65 -19.28
CA GLU A 176 -2.63 9.00 -19.52
C GLU A 176 -1.91 9.13 -20.87
N ARG A 177 -1.48 8.01 -21.46
CA ARG A 177 -0.81 7.91 -22.76
C ARG A 177 -1.72 7.45 -23.90
N GLY A 178 -2.96 7.07 -23.59
CA GLY A 178 -3.87 6.44 -24.55
C GLY A 178 -3.45 5.03 -24.95
N TRP A 179 -2.66 4.33 -24.13
CA TRP A 179 -2.18 2.97 -24.42
C TRP A 179 -3.27 1.93 -24.17
N ASP A 180 -3.34 0.92 -25.04
CA ASP A 180 -4.12 -0.29 -24.81
C ASP A 180 -3.42 -1.26 -23.84
N PHE A 181 -4.08 -2.36 -23.48
CA PHE A 181 -3.55 -3.33 -22.51
C PHE A 181 -2.23 -3.96 -22.96
N GLN A 182 -2.06 -4.19 -24.28
CA GLN A 182 -0.81 -4.74 -24.81
C GLN A 182 0.32 -3.72 -24.71
N GLN A 183 0.08 -2.48 -25.11
CA GLN A 183 1.05 -1.40 -25.01
C GLN A 183 1.45 -1.13 -23.55
N ILE A 184 0.50 -1.21 -22.62
CA ILE A 184 0.79 -1.06 -21.19
C ILE A 184 1.70 -2.20 -20.70
N SER A 185 1.36 -3.46 -21.01
CA SER A 185 2.16 -4.61 -20.56
C SER A 185 3.59 -4.61 -21.15
N ASP A 186 3.76 -4.08 -22.35
CA ASP A 186 5.05 -4.00 -23.02
C ASP A 186 5.92 -2.84 -22.50
N ASN A 187 5.30 -1.74 -22.11
CA ASN A 187 6.00 -0.47 -21.83
C ASN A 187 6.01 -0.05 -20.35
N VAL A 188 5.21 -0.68 -19.48
CA VAL A 188 5.21 -0.39 -18.04
C VAL A 188 5.80 -1.55 -17.27
N LYS A 189 6.86 -1.29 -16.49
CA LYS A 189 7.47 -2.26 -15.58
C LYS A 189 7.10 -1.93 -14.15
N LEU A 190 6.80 -2.97 -13.37
CA LEU A 190 6.31 -2.87 -12.01
C LEU A 190 7.27 -3.53 -11.02
N TYR A 191 7.59 -2.83 -9.95
CA TYR A 191 8.53 -3.30 -8.94
C TYR A 191 8.01 -3.05 -7.54
N LEU A 192 8.27 -4.00 -6.65
CA LEU A 192 8.15 -3.84 -5.21
C LEU A 192 9.55 -3.73 -4.62
N PHE A 193 9.77 -2.75 -3.76
CA PHE A 193 11.01 -2.62 -3.01
C PHE A 193 10.75 -2.83 -1.52
N PHE A 194 11.47 -3.80 -0.93
CA PHE A 194 11.34 -4.19 0.47
C PHE A 194 12.62 -3.84 1.25
N PRO A 195 12.85 -2.55 1.58
CA PRO A 195 14.10 -2.11 2.20
C PRO A 195 14.38 -2.79 3.55
N MET A 196 13.34 -3.21 4.27
CA MET A 196 13.45 -3.83 5.59
C MET A 196 13.45 -5.37 5.55
N SER A 197 13.49 -5.97 4.35
CA SER A 197 13.48 -7.43 4.25
C SER A 197 14.81 -8.05 4.73
N GLU A 198 14.70 -9.15 5.50
CA GLU A 198 15.86 -9.91 5.93
C GLU A 198 16.31 -10.84 4.80
N GLN A 199 17.49 -10.57 4.24
CA GLN A 199 18.09 -11.37 3.16
C GLN A 199 19.19 -12.26 3.73
N LYS A 200 18.80 -13.45 4.22
CA LYS A 200 19.73 -14.37 4.93
C LYS A 200 20.81 -14.98 4.05
N THR A 201 20.60 -15.05 2.74
CA THR A 201 21.48 -15.73 1.78
C THR A 201 22.37 -14.79 0.96
N ALA A 202 22.12 -13.49 1.02
CA ALA A 202 22.88 -12.51 0.26
C ALA A 202 24.19 -12.15 0.99
N VAL A 203 25.32 -12.13 0.26
CA VAL A 203 26.65 -11.95 0.83
C VAL A 203 27.03 -10.48 0.91
N THR A 204 26.78 -9.71 -0.14
CA THR A 204 27.11 -8.29 -0.19
C THR A 204 25.85 -7.42 0.05
N ASP A 205 26.06 -6.15 0.37
CA ASP A 205 24.94 -5.20 0.55
C ASP A 205 24.23 -4.92 -0.77
N GLU A 206 24.94 -4.96 -1.90
CA GLU A 206 24.37 -4.86 -3.24
C GLU A 206 23.46 -6.08 -3.52
N ASP A 207 23.90 -7.30 -3.22
CA ASP A 207 23.08 -8.51 -3.36
C ASP A 207 21.83 -8.45 -2.48
N LYS A 208 21.94 -7.93 -1.25
CA LYS A 208 20.80 -7.72 -0.35
C LYS A 208 19.82 -6.72 -0.93
N MET A 209 20.29 -5.62 -1.50
CA MET A 209 19.45 -4.63 -2.15
C MET A 209 18.77 -5.22 -3.38
N LEU A 210 19.49 -5.86 -4.28
CA LEU A 210 18.90 -6.50 -5.47
C LEU A 210 17.88 -7.57 -5.10
N ALA A 211 18.16 -8.39 -4.08
CA ALA A 211 17.22 -9.38 -3.57
C ALA A 211 15.96 -8.77 -2.91
N SER A 212 16.04 -7.52 -2.46
CA SER A 212 14.90 -6.78 -1.88
C SER A 212 13.99 -6.13 -2.93
N VAL A 213 14.41 -6.05 -4.19
CA VAL A 213 13.61 -5.57 -5.31
C VAL A 213 12.96 -6.76 -6.02
N LYS A 214 11.65 -6.73 -6.21
CA LYS A 214 10.87 -7.77 -6.88
C LYS A 214 10.15 -7.19 -8.08
N GLU A 215 10.48 -7.68 -9.28
CA GLU A 215 9.72 -7.36 -10.49
C GLU A 215 8.41 -8.14 -10.50
N ILE A 216 7.31 -7.45 -10.78
CA ILE A 216 6.01 -8.06 -11.05
C ILE A 216 5.88 -8.25 -12.55
N LYS A 217 5.98 -9.50 -13.00
CA LYS A 217 5.76 -9.87 -14.40
C LYS A 217 4.27 -10.05 -14.67
N TYR A 218 3.80 -9.50 -15.76
CA TYR A 218 2.42 -9.60 -16.23
C TYR A 218 2.37 -9.42 -17.75
N ASP A 219 1.26 -9.81 -18.32
CA ASP A 219 0.90 -9.60 -19.73
C ASP A 219 -0.45 -8.85 -19.82
N ALA A 220 -0.88 -8.60 -21.03
CA ALA A 220 -2.13 -7.90 -21.32
C ALA A 220 -3.36 -8.62 -20.74
N THR A 221 -3.37 -9.95 -20.74
CA THR A 221 -4.49 -10.76 -20.21
C THR A 221 -4.57 -10.61 -18.70
N VAL A 222 -3.45 -10.79 -17.99
CA VAL A 222 -3.39 -10.61 -16.52
C VAL A 222 -3.82 -9.20 -16.10
N LEU A 223 -3.41 -8.18 -16.88
CA LEU A 223 -3.82 -6.81 -16.63
C LEU A 223 -5.33 -6.63 -16.83
N GLN A 224 -5.87 -7.11 -17.96
CA GLN A 224 -7.29 -7.03 -18.28
C GLN A 224 -8.14 -7.71 -17.20
N ASP A 225 -7.74 -8.92 -16.77
CA ASP A 225 -8.47 -9.66 -15.72
C ASP A 225 -8.45 -8.90 -14.39
N CYS A 226 -7.31 -8.31 -14.02
CA CYS A 226 -7.22 -7.48 -12.82
C CYS A 226 -8.18 -6.29 -12.89
N ILE A 227 -8.25 -5.61 -14.02
CA ILE A 227 -9.12 -4.46 -14.23
C ILE A 227 -10.60 -4.87 -14.19
N ASN A 228 -10.96 -5.99 -14.84
CA ASN A 228 -12.32 -6.53 -14.78
C ASN A 228 -12.72 -6.86 -13.32
N ASN A 229 -11.84 -7.50 -12.57
CA ASN A 229 -12.06 -7.81 -11.16
C ASN A 229 -12.29 -6.55 -10.28
N TYR A 230 -11.64 -5.42 -10.60
CA TYR A 230 -11.92 -4.16 -9.92
C TYR A 230 -13.35 -3.68 -10.22
N LEU A 231 -13.77 -3.73 -11.48
CA LEU A 231 -15.12 -3.32 -11.89
C LEU A 231 -16.20 -4.22 -11.29
N GLU A 232 -16.00 -5.54 -11.31
CA GLU A 232 -16.92 -6.51 -10.69
C GLU A 232 -17.11 -6.21 -9.20
N THR A 233 -16.00 -6.00 -8.46
CA THR A 233 -16.07 -5.65 -7.04
C THR A 233 -16.82 -4.33 -6.80
N ILE A 234 -16.67 -3.34 -7.69
CA ILE A 234 -17.44 -2.08 -7.58
C ILE A 234 -18.92 -2.33 -7.81
N GLN A 235 -19.29 -3.18 -8.76
CA GLN A 235 -20.70 -3.53 -8.98
C GLN A 235 -21.29 -4.25 -7.75
N GLU A 236 -20.54 -5.16 -7.14
CA GLU A 236 -20.95 -5.79 -5.88
C GLU A 236 -21.16 -4.74 -4.77
N ILE A 237 -20.21 -3.83 -4.56
CA ILE A 237 -20.32 -2.76 -3.56
C ILE A 237 -21.55 -1.88 -3.80
N LYS A 238 -21.86 -1.56 -5.07
CA LYS A 238 -22.98 -0.73 -5.44
C LYS A 238 -24.32 -1.46 -5.34
N ALA A 239 -24.33 -2.78 -5.42
CA ALA A 239 -25.55 -3.60 -5.28
C ALA A 239 -26.03 -3.73 -3.83
N HIS A 240 -25.17 -3.40 -2.84
CA HIS A 240 -25.55 -3.42 -1.43
C HIS A 240 -26.60 -2.37 -1.08
N ASP A 241 -27.65 -2.76 -0.41
CA ASP A 241 -28.56 -1.87 0.31
C ASP A 241 -28.09 -1.68 1.76
N TRP A 242 -27.03 -0.89 1.91
CA TRP A 242 -26.34 -0.68 3.18
C TRP A 242 -27.24 -0.22 4.35
N GLU A 243 -28.45 0.25 4.09
CA GLU A 243 -29.37 0.72 5.13
C GLU A 243 -30.23 -0.43 5.69
N ASN A 244 -30.53 -1.44 4.85
CA ASN A 244 -31.44 -2.52 5.19
C ASN A 244 -30.75 -3.89 5.33
N GLU A 245 -29.44 -3.98 5.09
CA GLU A 245 -28.72 -5.24 5.19
C GLU A 245 -28.48 -5.71 6.62
N ASP A 246 -28.47 -7.03 6.80
CA ASP A 246 -27.97 -7.64 8.03
C ASP A 246 -26.46 -7.48 8.12
N LEU A 247 -26.02 -6.42 8.80
CA LEU A 247 -24.61 -6.10 8.97
C LEU A 247 -23.81 -7.21 9.67
N ASP A 248 -24.46 -8.00 10.52
CA ASP A 248 -23.79 -9.12 11.21
C ASP A 248 -23.42 -10.24 10.22
N ALA A 249 -24.19 -10.38 9.13
CA ALA A 249 -23.89 -11.34 8.06
C ALA A 249 -22.73 -10.90 7.15
N LEU A 250 -22.41 -9.62 7.10
CA LEU A 250 -21.33 -9.07 6.27
C LEU A 250 -19.92 -9.26 6.88
N GLY A 251 -19.84 -9.63 8.15
CA GLY A 251 -18.56 -9.85 8.82
C GLY A 251 -17.83 -11.07 8.28
N CYS A 252 -16.61 -10.91 7.82
CA CYS A 252 -15.71 -12.00 7.44
C CYS A 252 -14.69 -12.24 8.56
N PRO A 253 -15.00 -13.10 9.55
CA PRO A 253 -14.10 -13.36 10.67
C PRO A 253 -12.86 -14.12 10.17
N ASP A 254 -11.72 -13.44 10.21
CA ASP A 254 -10.43 -14.03 9.90
C ASP A 254 -9.32 -13.49 10.83
N PHE A 255 -8.09 -13.90 10.55
CA PHE A 255 -6.91 -13.42 11.27
C PHE A 255 -6.78 -11.89 11.28
N ALA A 256 -7.22 -11.20 10.23
CA ALA A 256 -7.16 -9.75 10.13
C ALA A 256 -8.05 -9.03 11.17
N CYS A 257 -9.01 -9.74 11.78
CA CYS A 257 -9.83 -9.19 12.87
C CYS A 257 -9.00 -8.80 14.11
N CYS A 258 -7.85 -9.41 14.33
CA CYS A 258 -6.93 -9.06 15.44
C CYS A 258 -6.47 -7.59 15.34
N TRP A 259 -6.32 -7.10 14.10
CA TRP A 259 -5.81 -5.76 13.78
C TRP A 259 -6.89 -4.80 13.32
N CYS A 260 -8.15 -5.25 13.33
CA CYS A 260 -9.27 -4.45 12.85
C CYS A 260 -9.57 -3.32 13.84
N GLU A 261 -9.57 -2.08 13.37
CA GLU A 261 -9.92 -0.89 14.15
C GLU A 261 -11.35 -0.92 14.69
N HIS A 262 -12.26 -1.68 14.05
CA HIS A 262 -13.67 -1.77 14.42
C HIS A 262 -13.99 -2.91 15.40
N LYS A 263 -13.02 -3.73 15.79
CA LYS A 263 -13.27 -4.87 16.70
C LYS A 263 -13.72 -4.49 18.10
N GLY A 264 -13.23 -3.36 18.61
CA GLY A 264 -13.48 -2.90 19.97
C GLY A 264 -14.70 -1.98 20.13
N GLY A 265 -15.44 -1.73 19.05
CA GLY A 265 -16.50 -0.72 19.05
C GLY A 265 -15.96 0.70 18.87
N ASN A 266 -16.87 1.62 18.54
CA ASN A 266 -16.55 3.04 18.50
C ASN A 266 -17.24 3.74 19.67
N PRO A 267 -16.51 4.14 20.72
CA PRO A 267 -17.12 4.81 21.89
C PRO A 267 -17.77 6.14 21.55
N ASN A 268 -17.46 6.72 20.38
CA ASN A 268 -18.04 7.99 19.93
C ASN A 268 -19.28 7.80 19.03
N ALA A 269 -19.62 6.55 18.66
CA ALA A 269 -20.83 6.25 17.91
C ALA A 269 -21.89 5.67 18.85
N GLU A 270 -22.94 6.45 19.11
CA GLU A 270 -24.06 6.01 19.95
C GLU A 270 -24.64 4.69 19.41
N GLY A 271 -24.73 3.66 20.27
CA GLY A 271 -25.22 2.34 19.90
C GLY A 271 -24.21 1.39 19.26
N TYR A 272 -22.99 1.81 18.92
CA TYR A 272 -21.99 0.94 18.31
C TYR A 272 -21.27 0.07 19.35
N LYS A 273 -21.55 -1.23 19.37
CA LYS A 273 -20.98 -2.22 20.31
C LYS A 273 -19.78 -2.99 19.76
N GLY A 274 -19.24 -2.60 18.62
CA GLY A 274 -18.17 -3.33 17.91
C GLY A 274 -18.70 -4.39 16.93
N CYS A 275 -17.81 -4.90 16.12
CA CYS A 275 -18.13 -5.96 15.17
C CYS A 275 -18.45 -7.27 15.92
N LYS A 276 -19.65 -7.82 15.73
CA LYS A 276 -20.08 -9.09 16.35
C LYS A 276 -19.19 -10.24 15.91
N ALA A 277 -18.84 -10.31 14.62
CA ALA A 277 -17.96 -11.34 14.11
C ALA A 277 -16.61 -11.39 14.84
N SER A 278 -16.04 -10.24 15.21
CA SER A 278 -14.79 -10.19 16.00
C SER A 278 -14.99 -10.57 17.47
N ARG A 279 -16.19 -10.39 18.03
CA ARG A 279 -16.53 -10.79 19.40
C ARG A 279 -16.72 -12.30 19.49
N ASP A 280 -17.41 -12.89 18.48
CA ASP A 280 -17.70 -14.33 18.45
C ASP A 280 -16.45 -15.16 18.17
N LEU A 281 -15.40 -14.60 17.61
CA LEU A 281 -14.09 -15.24 17.47
C LEU A 281 -13.37 -15.50 18.80
N GLY A 282 -13.94 -15.07 19.93
CA GLY A 282 -13.47 -15.24 21.30
C GLY A 282 -12.00 -15.69 21.39
N ASN A 283 -11.08 -14.80 21.77
CA ASN A 283 -9.67 -15.13 21.97
C ASN A 283 -8.81 -15.35 20.68
N VAL A 284 -9.13 -14.71 19.56
CA VAL A 284 -8.18 -14.65 18.43
C VAL A 284 -6.85 -14.06 18.91
N GLN A 285 -6.90 -13.14 19.86
CA GLN A 285 -5.70 -12.57 20.48
C GLN A 285 -4.92 -13.59 21.31
N GLU A 286 -5.61 -14.49 22.03
CA GLU A 286 -4.95 -15.59 22.74
C GLU A 286 -4.37 -16.65 21.80
N ARG A 287 -5.05 -16.98 20.71
CA ARG A 287 -4.52 -17.89 19.67
C ARG A 287 -3.28 -17.30 19.00
N TYR A 288 -3.27 -16.01 18.73
CA TYR A 288 -2.11 -15.32 18.16
C TYR A 288 -0.92 -15.29 19.12
N VAL A 289 -1.16 -14.93 20.38
CA VAL A 289 -0.14 -14.96 21.45
C VAL A 289 0.40 -16.38 21.65
N THR A 290 -0.46 -17.38 21.65
CA THR A 290 -0.07 -18.78 21.77
C THR A 290 0.73 -19.28 20.57
N TYR A 291 0.42 -18.82 19.37
CA TYR A 291 1.14 -19.15 18.16
C TYR A 291 2.55 -18.55 18.16
N HIS A 292 2.70 -17.28 18.51
CA HIS A 292 4.01 -16.64 18.62
C HIS A 292 4.86 -17.16 19.77
N LEU A 293 4.27 -17.55 20.90
CA LEU A 293 4.99 -18.17 22.02
C LEU A 293 5.49 -19.59 21.71
N LYS A 294 4.85 -20.30 20.76
CA LYS A 294 5.31 -21.61 20.29
C LYS A 294 6.47 -21.54 19.30
N GLU A 295 6.58 -20.44 18.53
CA GLU A 295 7.70 -20.23 17.61
C GLU A 295 8.95 -19.67 18.30
N SER A 296 8.84 -19.14 19.50
CA SER A 296 9.96 -18.59 20.30
C SER A 296 10.58 -19.58 21.28
N LYS A 297 10.24 -20.86 21.21
CA LYS A 297 10.89 -22.00 21.88
C LYS A 297 11.54 -22.91 20.84
#